data_c6c1333aeec1e4c01581dc22b385e892
#
_entry.id   c6c1333aeec1e4c01581dc22b385e892
#
_cell.length_a   1.000
_cell.length_b   1.000
_cell.length_c   1.000
_cell.angle_alpha   90.00
_cell.angle_beta   90.00
_cell.angle_gamma   90.00
#
_symmetry.space_group_name_H-M   'P 1'
#
loop_
_entity.id
_entity.type
_entity.pdbx_description
1 polymer ?
#
loop_
_entity_poly.entity_id
_entity_poly.type
_entity_poly.pdbx_seq_one_letter_code
_entity_poly.pdbx_strand_id
1 'polypeptide(L)'
;MKLILLYIRTLSRFKVYTVINIIGLALSLACVIIIFRYVKQENDVDCYSPNKDRIGIMVQEYKDDNNKTAVIGGPLEDADIEAMSTFVWFNKDYIIKEEKHIDVETIVADSLFLIVTDFPMKYGKAESWAASPQTAFITEELSEKLFGNINPIGKTIEYSTGDPLTVTGVIGKDRGKRSLHFDLLVPETLQKDWEFRFPMKMALIHKGASFTKINARHAAFRQSPRAADVEFRYQLLPMREVYFHPAIDVWQDMLQRGNLPQLHLLALVAVLILIVGIFNFMSLYTVVLLKRSKEFRLKKVFGNNSAQLFSQLYIENLCLTLVSLFIAWFLVEISVFPLNKYFDVIQQPNGIFDIGITIAILILQPLTASIYPFFKFKYNTPIHSLRKIGSGEKSSVVRNLYLSIQYIVAFILIVVSMFFAKQLYEMTHIDLGYDTDSIVKVHFERYERKQPTTEAEYLKQTSLRKASKENISTAMNASPLFTAWNYSLSPYEYFTESPVLFRKLGEANFKQLYCIPITEEEIRFHGFRLSQGRLWDADIDHEGEAKLILNQKAMQLFGLESAINARLEPQQPLWPRRDLSPYQIIGIVEDFYCGHLSQPVLPIASVSYTHLTLPT
;
A
#
# COMPACT_ATOMS: atom_id res chain seq x y z
N MET A 1 7.67 -30.94 -39.41
CA MET A 1 8.90 -30.24 -39.88
C MET A 1 8.75 -29.53 -41.20
N LYS A 2 8.28 -30.16 -42.31
CA LYS A 2 8.10 -29.50 -43.64
C LYS A 2 7.16 -28.29 -43.61
N LEU A 3 6.07 -28.30 -42.85
CA LEU A 3 5.13 -27.20 -42.71
C LEU A 3 5.79 -25.94 -42.03
N ILE A 4 6.53 -26.15 -40.94
CA ILE A 4 7.21 -25.06 -40.20
C ILE A 4 8.27 -24.38 -41.09
N LEU A 5 9.05 -25.17 -41.82
CA LEU A 5 10.01 -24.61 -42.79
C LEU A 5 9.33 -23.79 -43.89
N LEU A 6 8.16 -24.23 -44.36
CA LEU A 6 7.38 -23.48 -45.35
C LEU A 6 6.88 -22.13 -44.75
N TYR A 7 6.52 -22.11 -43.47
CA TYR A 7 6.10 -20.88 -42.78
C TYR A 7 7.25 -19.90 -42.60
N ILE A 8 8.40 -20.38 -42.13
CA ILE A 8 9.61 -19.52 -42.01
C ILE A 8 9.95 -18.89 -43.36
N ARG A 9 9.89 -19.64 -44.43
CA ARG A 9 10.14 -19.13 -45.80
C ARG A 9 9.08 -18.13 -46.25
N THR A 10 7.83 -18.29 -45.82
CA THR A 10 6.75 -17.36 -46.14
C THR A 10 6.88 -16.06 -45.34
N LEU A 11 7.20 -16.17 -44.04
CA LEU A 11 7.45 -15.02 -43.16
C LEU A 11 8.65 -14.20 -43.63
N SER A 12 9.71 -14.86 -44.13
CA SER A 12 10.89 -14.20 -44.65
C SER A 12 10.62 -13.37 -45.92
N ARG A 13 9.51 -13.61 -46.60
CA ARG A 13 9.10 -12.83 -47.78
C ARG A 13 8.47 -11.47 -47.42
N PHE A 14 7.91 -11.31 -46.21
CA PHE A 14 7.28 -10.09 -45.69
C PHE A 14 7.96 -9.59 -44.43
N LYS A 15 9.31 -9.57 -44.43
CA LYS A 15 10.15 -9.32 -43.24
C LYS A 15 9.70 -8.13 -42.40
N VAL A 16 9.50 -6.97 -43.00
CA VAL A 16 9.15 -5.72 -42.29
C VAL A 16 7.82 -5.84 -41.58
N TYR A 17 6.77 -6.33 -42.24
CA TYR A 17 5.45 -6.51 -41.60
C TYR A 17 5.51 -7.54 -40.47
N THR A 18 6.26 -8.62 -40.65
CA THR A 18 6.42 -9.68 -39.67
C THR A 18 7.16 -9.18 -38.44
N VAL A 19 8.28 -8.44 -38.61
CA VAL A 19 9.06 -7.89 -37.50
C VAL A 19 8.25 -6.87 -36.69
N ILE A 20 7.60 -5.92 -37.39
CA ILE A 20 6.75 -4.91 -36.70
C ILE A 20 5.64 -5.59 -35.92
N ASN A 21 5.04 -6.65 -36.49
CA ASN A 21 3.94 -7.38 -35.84
C ASN A 21 4.42 -8.13 -34.61
N ILE A 22 5.57 -8.80 -34.70
CA ILE A 22 6.18 -9.51 -33.57
C ILE A 22 6.55 -8.55 -32.44
N ILE A 23 7.24 -7.45 -32.76
CA ILE A 23 7.68 -6.46 -31.75
C ILE A 23 6.46 -5.79 -31.10
N GLY A 24 5.47 -5.36 -31.89
CA GLY A 24 4.27 -4.71 -31.37
C GLY A 24 3.46 -5.63 -30.45
N LEU A 25 3.31 -6.91 -30.82
CA LEU A 25 2.65 -7.90 -29.97
C LEU A 25 3.48 -8.19 -28.71
N ALA A 26 4.81 -8.36 -28.85
CA ALA A 26 5.70 -8.65 -27.74
C ALA A 26 5.67 -7.54 -26.67
N LEU A 27 5.70 -6.27 -27.11
CA LEU A 27 5.63 -5.13 -26.20
C LEU A 27 4.29 -5.08 -25.45
N SER A 28 3.17 -5.26 -26.18
CA SER A 28 1.84 -5.31 -25.55
C SER A 28 1.71 -6.45 -24.55
N LEU A 29 2.20 -7.66 -24.90
CA LEU A 29 2.18 -8.81 -24.01
C LEU A 29 3.07 -8.60 -22.78
N ALA A 30 4.24 -8.01 -22.93
CA ALA A 30 5.12 -7.71 -21.80
C ALA A 30 4.42 -6.79 -20.79
N CYS A 31 3.83 -5.67 -21.26
CA CYS A 31 3.07 -4.76 -20.40
C CYS A 31 1.93 -5.48 -19.68
N VAL A 32 1.17 -6.29 -20.40
CA VAL A 32 0.04 -7.05 -19.84
C VAL A 32 0.50 -8.05 -18.78
N ILE A 33 1.59 -8.79 -19.04
CA ILE A 33 2.15 -9.75 -18.07
C ILE A 33 2.61 -9.04 -16.81
N ILE A 34 3.34 -7.92 -16.92
CA ILE A 34 3.82 -7.13 -15.78
C ILE A 34 2.65 -6.67 -14.92
N ILE A 35 1.63 -6.07 -15.54
CA ILE A 35 0.45 -5.58 -14.81
C ILE A 35 -0.32 -6.74 -14.16
N PHE A 36 -0.55 -7.84 -14.85
CA PHE A 36 -1.27 -8.97 -14.27
C PHE A 36 -0.47 -9.70 -13.20
N ARG A 37 0.87 -9.75 -13.28
CA ARG A 37 1.71 -10.23 -12.17
C ARG A 37 1.49 -9.36 -10.93
N TYR A 38 1.54 -8.03 -11.08
CA TYR A 38 1.28 -7.10 -9.99
C TYR A 38 -0.12 -7.27 -9.40
N VAL A 39 -1.15 -7.29 -10.26
CA VAL A 39 -2.55 -7.51 -9.83
C VAL A 39 -2.71 -8.85 -9.08
N LYS A 40 -2.06 -9.90 -9.57
CA LYS A 40 -2.07 -11.21 -8.91
C LYS A 40 -1.39 -11.18 -7.55
N GLN A 41 -0.23 -10.53 -7.45
CA GLN A 41 0.53 -10.39 -6.21
C GLN A 41 -0.27 -9.61 -5.15
N GLU A 42 -0.92 -8.51 -5.54
CA GLU A 42 -1.78 -7.73 -4.65
C GLU A 42 -3.03 -8.53 -4.19
N ASN A 43 -3.61 -9.33 -5.08
CA ASN A 43 -4.75 -10.19 -4.72
C ASN A 43 -4.37 -11.41 -3.87
N ASP A 44 -3.10 -11.83 -3.91
CA ASP A 44 -2.57 -12.94 -3.14
C ASP A 44 -1.94 -12.51 -1.80
N VAL A 45 -2.19 -11.27 -1.37
CA VAL A 45 -1.72 -10.80 -0.08
C VAL A 45 -2.19 -11.74 1.04
N ASP A 46 -1.30 -12.03 2.00
CA ASP A 46 -1.52 -12.94 3.15
C ASP A 46 -1.95 -14.37 2.77
N CYS A 47 -1.69 -14.80 1.53
CA CYS A 47 -1.96 -16.17 1.08
C CYS A 47 -0.84 -17.18 1.39
N TYR A 48 0.12 -16.81 2.23
CA TYR A 48 1.28 -17.63 2.59
C TYR A 48 0.92 -18.81 3.51
N SER A 49 -0.05 -18.60 4.39
CA SER A 49 -0.44 -19.58 5.40
C SER A 49 -1.47 -20.58 4.87
N PRO A 50 -1.37 -21.87 5.23
CA PRO A 50 -2.45 -22.84 5.03
C PRO A 50 -3.76 -22.43 5.73
N ASN A 51 -3.66 -21.60 6.76
CA ASN A 51 -4.79 -21.09 7.55
C ASN A 51 -5.33 -19.74 7.06
N LYS A 52 -4.91 -19.26 5.90
CA LYS A 52 -5.24 -17.92 5.35
C LYS A 52 -6.71 -17.51 5.42
N ASP A 53 -7.62 -18.48 5.22
CA ASP A 53 -9.06 -18.25 5.25
C ASP A 53 -9.66 -18.35 6.68
N ARG A 54 -8.82 -18.61 7.68
CA ARG A 54 -9.18 -18.79 9.09
C ARG A 54 -8.55 -17.74 10.01
N ILE A 55 -7.61 -16.96 9.51
CA ILE A 55 -6.93 -15.92 10.27
C ILE A 55 -7.71 -14.62 10.14
N GLY A 56 -8.06 -14.03 11.27
CA GLY A 56 -8.68 -12.70 11.34
C GLY A 56 -7.98 -11.80 12.32
N ILE A 57 -8.06 -10.50 12.06
CA ILE A 57 -7.58 -9.46 12.97
C ILE A 57 -8.77 -8.80 13.65
N MET A 58 -8.63 -8.49 14.93
CA MET A 58 -9.65 -7.80 15.67
C MET A 58 -9.63 -6.31 15.34
N VAL A 59 -10.80 -5.78 15.09
CA VAL A 59 -11.02 -4.36 14.82
C VAL A 59 -12.11 -3.81 15.70
N GLN A 60 -12.02 -2.53 16.00
CA GLN A 60 -13.03 -1.77 16.71
C GLN A 60 -13.71 -0.85 15.69
N GLU A 61 -14.98 -1.10 15.40
CA GLU A 61 -15.81 -0.27 14.53
C GLU A 61 -16.58 0.74 15.38
N TYR A 62 -16.45 2.01 15.04
CA TYR A 62 -17.15 3.11 15.69
C TYR A 62 -18.45 3.42 14.94
N LYS A 63 -19.50 3.71 15.68
CA LYS A 63 -20.78 4.16 15.12
C LYS A 63 -20.74 5.67 14.93
N ASP A 64 -20.10 6.08 13.86
CA ASP A 64 -20.06 7.46 13.39
C ASP A 64 -20.52 7.56 11.92
N ASP A 65 -20.71 8.79 11.41
CA ASP A 65 -21.15 9.02 10.02
C ASP A 65 -20.18 8.46 8.97
N ASN A 66 -18.94 8.14 9.36
CA ASN A 66 -17.88 7.64 8.48
C ASN A 66 -17.55 6.16 8.69
N ASN A 67 -18.21 5.46 9.62
CA ASN A 67 -17.94 4.06 9.99
C ASN A 67 -16.44 3.76 10.16
N LYS A 68 -15.72 4.63 10.84
CA LYS A 68 -14.29 4.43 11.08
C LYS A 68 -14.04 3.14 11.83
N THR A 69 -12.99 2.45 11.43
CA THR A 69 -12.59 1.17 12.01
C THR A 69 -11.13 1.23 12.42
N ALA A 70 -10.82 0.93 13.67
CA ALA A 70 -9.45 0.90 14.17
C ALA A 70 -9.02 -0.54 14.46
N VAL A 71 -7.76 -0.86 14.18
CA VAL A 71 -7.16 -2.15 14.56
C VAL A 71 -6.72 -2.06 16.01
N ILE A 72 -7.53 -2.57 16.92
CA ILE A 72 -7.27 -2.54 18.36
C ILE A 72 -7.67 -3.89 18.97
N GLY A 73 -6.86 -4.38 19.91
CA GLY A 73 -7.19 -5.54 20.72
C GLY A 73 -8.31 -5.23 21.73
N GLY A 74 -9.22 -6.16 21.91
CA GLY A 74 -10.31 -6.04 22.88
C GLY A 74 -10.75 -7.39 23.45
N PRO A 75 -11.67 -7.40 24.40
CA PRO A 75 -12.24 -8.62 24.94
C PRO A 75 -13.31 -9.18 24.00
N LEU A 76 -12.90 -9.97 23.01
CA LEU A 76 -13.80 -10.75 22.17
C LEU A 76 -13.49 -12.23 22.40
N GLU A 77 -14.41 -12.93 23.05
CA GLU A 77 -14.36 -14.37 23.29
C GLU A 77 -15.53 -15.02 22.55
N ASP A 78 -15.26 -16.05 21.79
CA ASP A 78 -16.27 -16.78 21.03
C ASP A 78 -15.87 -18.26 20.93
N ALA A 79 -16.84 -19.15 21.01
CA ALA A 79 -16.61 -20.60 20.95
C ALA A 79 -16.05 -21.08 19.60
N ASP A 80 -16.22 -20.31 18.54
CA ASP A 80 -15.68 -20.61 17.20
C ASP A 80 -14.21 -20.15 17.04
N ILE A 81 -13.59 -19.53 18.05
CA ILE A 81 -12.18 -19.13 18.03
C ILE A 81 -11.33 -20.28 18.62
N GLU A 82 -10.43 -20.82 17.80
CA GLU A 82 -9.49 -21.89 18.18
C GLU A 82 -8.30 -21.37 18.99
N ALA A 83 -7.74 -20.23 18.55
CA ALA A 83 -6.64 -19.56 19.22
C ALA A 83 -6.70 -18.04 18.99
N MET A 84 -6.25 -17.27 19.97
CA MET A 84 -6.13 -15.82 19.86
C MET A 84 -4.76 -15.40 20.37
N SER A 85 -4.03 -14.66 19.56
CA SER A 85 -2.72 -14.10 19.87
C SER A 85 -2.80 -12.60 20.05
N THR A 86 -2.03 -12.10 21.00
CA THR A 86 -1.85 -10.67 21.27
C THR A 86 -0.44 -10.27 20.88
N PHE A 87 -0.31 -9.14 20.20
CA PHE A 87 0.98 -8.63 19.76
C PHE A 87 1.02 -7.10 19.75
N VAL A 88 2.22 -6.55 19.79
CA VAL A 88 2.50 -5.12 19.64
C VAL A 88 3.59 -4.95 18.60
N TRP A 89 3.48 -3.90 17.80
CA TRP A 89 4.44 -3.58 16.76
C TRP A 89 5.23 -2.30 17.06
N PHE A 90 6.50 -2.31 16.68
CA PHE A 90 7.44 -1.21 16.85
C PHE A 90 8.12 -0.92 15.51
N ASN A 91 7.80 0.23 14.93
CA ASN A 91 8.30 0.63 13.61
C ASN A 91 9.73 1.18 13.60
N LYS A 92 10.24 1.60 14.75
CA LYS A 92 11.58 2.19 14.88
C LYS A 92 12.27 1.53 16.06
N ASP A 93 12.81 0.38 15.80
CA ASP A 93 13.63 -0.36 16.73
C ASP A 93 14.98 -0.67 16.10
N TYR A 94 15.93 -1.13 16.84
CA TYR A 94 17.23 -1.49 16.31
C TYR A 94 17.83 -2.68 17.02
N ILE A 95 18.74 -3.32 16.32
CA ILE A 95 19.65 -4.33 16.88
C ILE A 95 21.08 -3.85 16.71
N ILE A 96 21.94 -4.28 17.63
CA ILE A 96 23.36 -3.96 17.60
C ILE A 96 24.12 -5.21 17.15
N LYS A 97 24.95 -5.04 16.13
CA LYS A 97 25.88 -6.06 15.66
C LYS A 97 27.21 -5.40 15.31
N GLU A 98 28.31 -5.88 15.95
CA GLU A 98 29.65 -5.35 15.70
C GLU A 98 29.72 -3.82 15.84
N GLU A 99 29.12 -3.28 16.90
CA GLU A 99 28.99 -1.83 17.19
C GLU A 99 28.19 -1.02 16.17
N LYS A 100 27.51 -1.68 15.22
CA LYS A 100 26.62 -1.02 14.25
C LYS A 100 25.18 -1.19 14.64
N HIS A 101 24.45 -0.09 14.62
CA HIS A 101 23.01 -0.07 14.79
C HIS A 101 22.35 -0.41 13.45
N ILE A 102 21.43 -1.34 13.48
CA ILE A 102 20.66 -1.78 12.32
C ILE A 102 19.20 -1.62 12.66
N ASP A 103 18.54 -0.70 11.96
CA ASP A 103 17.12 -0.46 12.12
C ASP A 103 16.33 -1.72 11.74
N VAL A 104 15.36 -2.04 12.55
CA VAL A 104 14.46 -3.19 12.39
C VAL A 104 13.04 -2.82 12.83
N GLU A 105 12.08 -3.40 12.16
CA GLU A 105 10.69 -3.39 12.62
C GLU A 105 10.46 -4.63 13.48
N THR A 106 10.03 -4.42 14.72
CA THR A 106 9.92 -5.50 15.71
C THR A 106 8.46 -5.76 16.07
N ILE A 107 8.07 -7.02 16.06
CA ILE A 107 6.84 -7.49 16.71
C ILE A 107 7.22 -8.14 18.04
N VAL A 108 6.53 -7.70 19.09
CA VAL A 108 6.51 -8.37 20.41
C VAL A 108 5.19 -9.12 20.51
N ALA A 109 5.24 -10.44 20.72
CA ALA A 109 4.05 -11.27 20.68
C ALA A 109 4.04 -12.36 21.76
N ASP A 110 2.84 -12.87 22.05
CA ASP A 110 2.64 -14.02 22.92
C ASP A 110 3.03 -15.36 22.23
N SER A 111 2.96 -16.45 23.00
CA SER A 111 3.34 -17.79 22.52
C SER A 111 2.46 -18.33 21.39
N LEU A 112 1.25 -17.78 21.20
CA LEU A 112 0.29 -18.25 20.20
C LEU A 112 0.48 -17.59 18.83
N PHE A 113 1.30 -16.55 18.74
CA PHE A 113 1.46 -15.76 17.51
C PHE A 113 1.84 -16.61 16.29
N LEU A 114 2.86 -17.45 16.40
CA LEU A 114 3.27 -18.32 15.31
C LEU A 114 2.30 -19.46 15.03
N ILE A 115 1.50 -19.87 16.01
CA ILE A 115 0.44 -20.87 15.81
C ILE A 115 -0.71 -20.27 15.00
N VAL A 116 -1.08 -19.02 15.28
CA VAL A 116 -2.14 -18.30 14.56
C VAL A 116 -1.69 -17.96 13.16
N THR A 117 -0.50 -17.39 13.00
CA THR A 117 0.00 -16.90 11.70
C THR A 117 0.51 -18.00 10.78
N ASP A 118 1.05 -19.09 11.36
CA ASP A 118 1.59 -20.25 10.63
C ASP A 118 2.56 -19.84 9.50
N PHE A 119 3.51 -18.95 9.84
CA PHE A 119 4.52 -18.49 8.88
C PHE A 119 5.42 -19.63 8.41
N PRO A 120 5.79 -19.67 7.13
CA PRO A 120 6.75 -20.65 6.61
C PRO A 120 8.13 -20.45 7.24
N MET A 121 8.73 -21.54 7.74
CA MET A 121 10.02 -21.49 8.38
C MET A 121 11.12 -21.94 7.40
N LYS A 122 12.18 -21.10 7.26
CA LYS A 122 13.42 -21.49 6.53
C LYS A 122 14.34 -22.31 7.41
N TYR A 123 14.52 -21.87 8.65
CA TYR A 123 15.31 -22.54 9.68
C TYR A 123 14.59 -22.48 11.02
N GLY A 124 14.82 -23.48 11.88
CA GLY A 124 14.16 -23.58 13.17
C GLY A 124 12.76 -24.19 13.07
N LYS A 125 12.03 -24.16 14.19
CA LYS A 125 10.66 -24.67 14.29
C LYS A 125 9.80 -23.70 15.10
N ALA A 126 8.55 -23.55 14.72
CA ALA A 126 7.62 -22.66 15.42
C ALA A 126 7.44 -23.03 16.92
N GLU A 127 7.59 -24.32 17.27
CA GLU A 127 7.51 -24.79 18.67
C GLU A 127 8.66 -24.26 19.55
N SER A 128 9.79 -23.83 18.96
CA SER A 128 10.86 -23.18 19.72
C SER A 128 10.58 -21.70 20.03
N TRP A 129 9.49 -21.16 19.53
CA TRP A 129 9.04 -19.81 19.82
C TRP A 129 8.66 -19.63 21.28
N ALA A 130 9.10 -18.53 21.87
CA ALA A 130 8.84 -18.18 23.26
C ALA A 130 9.26 -19.23 24.32
N ALA A 131 10.15 -20.17 23.95
CA ALA A 131 10.72 -21.15 24.88
C ALA A 131 11.58 -20.48 25.98
N SER A 132 12.15 -19.30 25.68
CA SER A 132 12.91 -18.46 26.60
C SER A 132 12.67 -16.99 26.26
N PRO A 133 12.73 -16.07 27.25
CA PRO A 133 12.65 -14.62 26.99
C PRO A 133 13.70 -14.09 26.04
N GLN A 134 14.84 -14.76 25.93
CA GLN A 134 15.97 -14.34 25.09
C GLN A 134 15.98 -15.00 23.70
N THR A 135 14.83 -15.48 23.23
CA THR A 135 14.70 -16.02 21.88
C THR A 135 14.31 -14.94 20.89
N ALA A 136 14.77 -15.09 19.66
CA ALA A 136 14.36 -14.23 18.54
C ALA A 136 14.10 -15.05 17.28
N PHE A 137 13.06 -14.66 16.56
CA PHE A 137 12.83 -15.08 15.18
C PHE A 137 13.08 -13.89 14.26
N ILE A 138 13.81 -14.10 13.18
CA ILE A 138 14.13 -13.06 12.20
C ILE A 138 13.60 -13.44 10.84
N THR A 139 13.33 -12.45 10.00
CA THR A 139 12.98 -12.71 8.60
C THR A 139 14.21 -13.17 7.81
N GLU A 140 13.99 -13.82 6.68
CA GLU A 140 15.07 -14.25 5.78
C GLU A 140 15.87 -13.05 5.28
N GLU A 141 15.21 -11.92 5.00
CA GLU A 141 15.83 -10.66 4.60
C GLU A 141 16.80 -10.14 5.66
N LEU A 142 16.36 -10.09 6.91
CA LEU A 142 17.22 -9.67 8.02
C LEU A 142 18.36 -10.68 8.24
N SER A 143 18.07 -11.98 8.11
CA SER A 143 19.09 -13.03 8.19
C SER A 143 20.18 -12.86 7.14
N GLU A 144 19.81 -12.60 5.88
CA GLU A 144 20.77 -12.35 4.79
C GLU A 144 21.59 -11.08 5.03
N LYS A 145 20.95 -10.01 5.51
CA LYS A 145 21.60 -8.73 5.85
C LYS A 145 22.62 -8.89 6.98
N LEU A 146 22.28 -9.68 8.01
CA LEU A 146 23.14 -9.87 9.19
C LEU A 146 24.22 -10.94 9.01
N PHE A 147 23.89 -12.06 8.40
CA PHE A 147 24.72 -13.26 8.42
C PHE A 147 25.06 -13.79 7.02
N GLY A 148 24.57 -13.12 5.96
CA GLY A 148 24.70 -13.62 4.60
C GLY A 148 23.96 -14.95 4.41
N ASN A 149 24.58 -15.87 3.68
CA ASN A 149 23.99 -17.19 3.41
C ASN A 149 24.26 -18.24 4.52
N ILE A 150 24.73 -17.82 5.70
CA ILE A 150 25.07 -18.74 6.79
C ILE A 150 23.81 -18.96 7.64
N ASN A 151 23.57 -20.20 8.06
CA ASN A 151 22.50 -20.51 9.01
C ASN A 151 22.69 -19.73 10.34
N PRO A 152 21.75 -18.84 10.72
CA PRO A 152 21.90 -17.99 11.89
C PRO A 152 21.46 -18.64 13.20
N ILE A 153 20.89 -19.86 13.18
CA ILE A 153 20.38 -20.52 14.39
C ILE A 153 21.50 -20.66 15.43
N GLY A 154 21.18 -20.24 16.67
CA GLY A 154 22.11 -20.24 17.80
C GLY A 154 23.06 -19.04 17.85
N LYS A 155 23.05 -18.15 16.86
CA LYS A 155 23.81 -16.90 16.91
C LYS A 155 23.10 -15.86 17.76
N THR A 156 23.88 -14.99 18.40
CA THR A 156 23.36 -13.94 19.28
C THR A 156 23.37 -12.59 18.55
N ILE A 157 22.31 -11.81 18.73
CA ILE A 157 22.20 -10.41 18.38
C ILE A 157 21.87 -9.63 19.65
N GLU A 158 22.32 -8.40 19.74
CA GLU A 158 21.99 -7.53 20.88
C GLU A 158 20.78 -6.66 20.49
N TYR A 159 19.76 -6.69 21.34
CA TYR A 159 18.53 -5.91 21.12
C TYR A 159 18.70 -4.48 21.66
N SER A 160 17.87 -3.56 21.22
CA SER A 160 17.89 -2.14 21.62
C SER A 160 17.83 -1.89 23.12
N THR A 161 17.35 -2.86 23.90
CA THR A 161 17.37 -2.83 25.37
C THR A 161 18.72 -3.24 25.99
N GLY A 162 19.69 -3.66 25.17
CA GLY A 162 20.96 -4.24 25.62
C GLY A 162 20.85 -5.73 26.01
N ASP A 163 19.71 -6.36 25.77
CA ASP A 163 19.52 -7.78 26.05
C ASP A 163 20.05 -8.64 24.90
N PRO A 164 20.83 -9.69 25.20
CA PRO A 164 21.27 -10.62 24.17
C PRO A 164 20.12 -11.53 23.76
N LEU A 165 19.81 -11.59 22.45
CA LEU A 165 18.81 -12.46 21.87
C LEU A 165 19.46 -13.56 21.05
N THR A 166 19.05 -14.80 21.26
CA THR A 166 19.51 -15.94 20.47
C THR A 166 18.54 -16.19 19.34
N VAL A 167 19.02 -16.20 18.11
CA VAL A 167 18.22 -16.55 16.92
C VAL A 167 17.85 -18.03 16.98
N THR A 168 16.57 -18.33 17.16
CA THR A 168 16.03 -19.70 17.23
C THR A 168 15.18 -20.08 16.03
N GLY A 169 14.83 -19.10 15.18
CA GLY A 169 14.07 -19.36 13.96
C GLY A 169 14.30 -18.30 12.89
N VAL A 170 14.15 -18.71 11.65
CA VAL A 170 14.13 -17.83 10.47
C VAL A 170 12.84 -18.05 9.72
N ILE A 171 12.05 -16.99 9.63
CA ILE A 171 10.82 -16.97 8.84
C ILE A 171 11.21 -16.81 7.37
N GLY A 172 10.82 -17.79 6.56
CA GLY A 172 11.18 -17.83 5.15
C GLY A 172 10.51 -16.75 4.32
N LYS A 173 11.10 -16.46 3.17
CA LYS A 173 10.48 -15.62 2.15
C LYS A 173 9.17 -16.24 1.69
N ASP A 174 8.11 -15.47 1.78
CA ASP A 174 6.84 -15.88 1.23
C ASP A 174 6.82 -15.75 -0.29
N ARG A 175 6.04 -16.61 -0.92
CA ARG A 175 5.74 -16.49 -2.35
C ARG A 175 4.73 -15.36 -2.66
N GLY A 176 4.43 -14.49 -1.70
CA GLY A 176 3.42 -13.45 -1.80
C GLY A 176 3.77 -12.22 -0.94
N LYS A 177 2.93 -11.22 -1.02
CA LYS A 177 3.00 -10.02 -0.22
C LYS A 177 2.34 -10.28 1.13
N ARG A 178 2.90 -9.72 2.21
CA ARG A 178 2.28 -9.71 3.55
C ARG A 178 1.70 -8.33 3.83
N SER A 179 0.56 -8.28 4.47
CA SER A 179 0.05 -7.02 5.02
C SER A 179 0.78 -6.61 6.30
N LEU A 180 1.16 -7.59 7.13
CA LEU A 180 1.92 -7.37 8.35
C LEU A 180 3.43 -7.37 8.04
N HIS A 181 4.07 -6.20 8.18
CA HIS A 181 5.51 -6.05 7.95
C HIS A 181 6.27 -6.07 9.27
N PHE A 182 7.38 -6.79 9.32
CA PHE A 182 8.34 -6.83 10.42
C PHE A 182 9.63 -7.53 9.99
N ASP A 183 10.71 -7.26 10.71
CA ASP A 183 12.02 -7.88 10.53
C ASP A 183 12.35 -8.86 11.66
N LEU A 184 11.94 -8.48 12.88
CA LEU A 184 12.29 -9.18 14.12
C LEU A 184 11.01 -9.52 14.90
N LEU A 185 10.94 -10.74 15.42
CA LEU A 185 9.91 -11.20 16.32
C LEU A 185 10.54 -11.61 17.66
N VAL A 186 10.07 -11.01 18.75
CA VAL A 186 10.52 -11.29 20.12
C VAL A 186 9.36 -11.63 21.04
N PRO A 187 9.56 -12.51 22.05
CA PRO A 187 8.48 -12.88 22.94
C PRO A 187 8.13 -11.74 23.92
N GLU A 188 6.86 -11.69 24.29
CA GLU A 188 6.32 -10.71 25.25
C GLU A 188 7.07 -10.69 26.58
N THR A 189 7.61 -11.84 26.99
CA THR A 189 8.36 -11.99 28.24
C THR A 189 9.64 -11.17 28.30
N LEU A 190 10.13 -10.69 27.16
CA LEU A 190 11.29 -9.78 27.07
C LEU A 190 10.93 -8.36 27.50
N GLN A 191 9.71 -7.92 27.22
CA GLN A 191 9.21 -6.57 27.56
C GLN A 191 7.99 -6.69 28.48
N LYS A 192 8.16 -6.38 29.77
CA LYS A 192 7.07 -6.50 30.75
C LYS A 192 6.06 -5.36 30.73
N ASP A 193 6.32 -4.26 29.98
CA ASP A 193 5.58 -2.99 30.10
C ASP A 193 4.69 -2.68 28.89
N TRP A 194 4.13 -3.70 28.25
CA TRP A 194 3.22 -3.44 27.15
C TRP A 194 1.81 -2.96 27.57
N GLU A 195 1.50 -2.92 28.83
CA GLU A 195 0.22 -2.38 29.33
C GLU A 195 -0.06 -0.93 28.88
N PHE A 196 0.99 -0.18 28.52
CA PHE A 196 0.88 1.21 28.04
C PHE A 196 0.78 1.35 26.52
N ARG A 197 0.71 0.26 25.76
CA ARG A 197 0.61 0.29 24.29
C ARG A 197 -0.71 -0.34 23.86
N PHE A 198 -1.17 0.04 22.68
CA PHE A 198 -2.39 -0.51 22.09
C PHE A 198 -2.10 -1.92 21.55
N PRO A 199 -2.35 -2.98 22.32
CA PRO A 199 -2.14 -4.33 21.85
C PRO A 199 -3.14 -4.65 20.76
N MET A 200 -2.69 -5.37 19.75
CA MET A 200 -3.53 -5.91 18.69
C MET A 200 -3.78 -7.39 18.92
N LYS A 201 -4.87 -7.89 18.37
CA LYS A 201 -5.22 -9.30 18.49
C LYS A 201 -5.50 -9.91 17.13
N MET A 202 -4.91 -11.08 16.89
CA MET A 202 -5.22 -11.95 15.77
C MET A 202 -5.85 -13.24 16.28
N ALA A 203 -6.84 -13.73 15.58
CA ALA A 203 -7.53 -14.96 15.92
C ALA A 203 -7.47 -15.99 14.80
N LEU A 204 -7.34 -17.23 15.16
CA LEU A 204 -7.53 -18.40 14.31
C LEU A 204 -8.90 -18.99 14.64
N ILE A 205 -9.80 -19.05 13.67
CA ILE A 205 -11.13 -19.64 13.88
C ILE A 205 -11.11 -21.14 13.58
N HIS A 206 -12.00 -21.90 14.21
CA HIS A 206 -12.14 -23.34 13.97
C HIS A 206 -12.46 -23.65 12.50
N LYS A 207 -12.06 -24.83 12.02
CA LYS A 207 -12.38 -25.30 10.66
C LYS A 207 -13.89 -25.37 10.49
N GLY A 208 -14.41 -24.65 9.48
CA GLY A 208 -15.85 -24.57 9.20
C GLY A 208 -16.59 -23.45 9.93
N ALA A 209 -15.94 -22.74 10.85
CA ALA A 209 -16.47 -21.50 11.44
C ALA A 209 -16.48 -20.37 10.41
N SER A 210 -17.27 -19.32 10.68
CA SER A 210 -17.44 -18.17 9.77
C SER A 210 -17.32 -16.88 10.52
N PHE A 211 -16.48 -15.96 10.04
CA PHE A 211 -16.34 -14.60 10.56
C PHE A 211 -17.68 -13.87 10.61
N THR A 212 -18.53 -14.04 9.59
CA THR A 212 -19.86 -13.44 9.56
C THR A 212 -20.74 -13.89 10.73
N LYS A 213 -20.70 -15.18 11.08
CA LYS A 213 -21.48 -15.70 12.23
C LYS A 213 -20.93 -15.21 13.56
N ILE A 214 -19.61 -15.17 13.73
CA ILE A 214 -18.96 -14.63 14.92
C ILE A 214 -19.36 -13.16 15.09
N ASN A 215 -19.18 -12.34 14.04
CA ASN A 215 -19.51 -10.91 14.08
C ASN A 215 -21.01 -10.67 14.32
N ALA A 216 -21.90 -11.52 13.82
CA ALA A 216 -23.34 -11.42 14.08
C ALA A 216 -23.68 -11.64 15.57
N ARG A 217 -22.96 -12.54 16.27
CA ARG A 217 -23.13 -12.72 17.74
C ARG A 217 -22.65 -11.51 18.54
N HIS A 218 -21.67 -10.78 18.03
CA HIS A 218 -21.05 -9.60 18.67
C HIS A 218 -21.50 -8.27 18.02
N ALA A 219 -22.62 -8.25 17.31
CA ALA A 219 -23.10 -7.09 16.55
C ALA A 219 -23.57 -5.90 17.40
N ALA A 220 -23.81 -6.11 18.71
CA ALA A 220 -24.29 -5.05 19.60
C ALA A 220 -23.21 -3.98 19.85
N PHE A 221 -23.57 -2.71 19.59
CA PHE A 221 -22.74 -1.58 19.97
C PHE A 221 -22.71 -1.40 21.48
N ARG A 222 -21.57 -1.02 22.00
CA ARG A 222 -21.32 -0.75 23.44
C ARG A 222 -20.86 0.69 23.58
N GLN A 223 -21.22 1.33 24.67
CA GLN A 223 -20.72 2.66 24.99
C GLN A 223 -19.25 2.59 25.40
N SER A 224 -18.47 3.57 24.94
CA SER A 224 -17.06 3.68 25.33
C SER A 224 -16.95 4.05 26.81
N PRO A 225 -16.10 3.35 27.60
CA PRO A 225 -15.85 3.74 28.98
C PRO A 225 -15.18 5.11 29.11
N ARG A 226 -14.56 5.60 28.03
CA ARG A 226 -13.82 6.87 28.01
C ARG A 226 -14.64 8.04 27.46
N ALA A 227 -15.72 7.76 26.72
CA ALA A 227 -16.56 8.79 26.10
C ALA A 227 -18.00 8.27 25.99
N ALA A 228 -18.92 8.82 26.80
CA ALA A 228 -20.28 8.34 26.94
C ALA A 228 -21.10 8.37 25.62
N ASP A 229 -20.73 9.21 24.67
CA ASP A 229 -21.44 9.38 23.40
C ASP A 229 -20.81 8.60 22.24
N VAL A 230 -19.74 7.82 22.52
CA VAL A 230 -19.08 7.01 21.49
C VAL A 230 -19.54 5.56 21.65
N GLU A 231 -20.27 5.09 20.65
CA GLU A 231 -20.66 3.68 20.55
C GLU A 231 -19.68 2.95 19.62
N PHE A 232 -19.23 1.78 20.03
CA PHE A 232 -18.35 0.92 19.24
C PHE A 232 -18.71 -0.55 19.39
N ARG A 233 -18.26 -1.37 18.46
CA ARG A 233 -18.31 -2.84 18.58
C ARG A 233 -16.99 -3.46 18.13
N TYR A 234 -16.70 -4.63 18.67
CA TYR A 234 -15.59 -5.43 18.20
C TYR A 234 -16.04 -6.34 17.06
N GLN A 235 -15.22 -6.42 16.02
CA GLN A 235 -15.40 -7.33 14.90
C GLN A 235 -14.09 -8.08 14.64
N LEU A 236 -14.22 -9.26 14.07
CA LEU A 236 -13.09 -10.05 13.59
C LEU A 236 -13.14 -10.02 12.05
N LEU A 237 -12.20 -9.32 11.43
CA LEU A 237 -12.11 -9.24 9.97
C LEU A 237 -11.09 -10.24 9.45
N PRO A 238 -11.41 -10.99 8.37
CA PRO A 238 -10.41 -11.81 7.68
C PRO A 238 -9.19 -10.97 7.33
N MET A 239 -7.99 -11.49 7.57
CA MET A 239 -6.74 -10.75 7.34
C MET A 239 -6.65 -10.21 5.90
N ARG A 240 -7.10 -11.00 4.94
CA ARG A 240 -7.15 -10.61 3.53
C ARG A 240 -8.09 -9.42 3.23
N GLU A 241 -9.21 -9.30 3.97
CA GLU A 241 -10.13 -8.17 3.80
C GLU A 241 -9.56 -6.88 4.40
N VAL A 242 -8.79 -6.99 5.47
CA VAL A 242 -8.14 -5.85 6.14
C VAL A 242 -7.25 -5.07 5.18
N TYR A 243 -6.51 -5.76 4.32
CA TYR A 243 -5.61 -5.15 3.35
C TYR A 243 -6.31 -4.15 2.41
N PHE A 244 -7.53 -4.45 1.97
CA PHE A 244 -8.32 -3.62 1.06
C PHE A 244 -9.44 -2.85 1.76
N HIS A 245 -9.53 -2.90 3.08
CA HIS A 245 -10.65 -2.30 3.79
C HIS A 245 -10.55 -0.77 3.81
N PRO A 246 -11.54 -0.04 3.24
CA PRO A 246 -11.42 1.41 3.05
C PRO A 246 -11.51 2.22 4.35
N ALA A 247 -12.22 1.69 5.35
CA ALA A 247 -12.53 2.40 6.59
C ALA A 247 -11.58 2.09 7.75
N ILE A 248 -10.58 1.19 7.56
CA ILE A 248 -9.61 0.90 8.61
C ILE A 248 -8.65 2.08 8.72
N ASP A 249 -8.71 2.76 9.85
CA ASP A 249 -7.71 3.74 10.24
C ASP A 249 -6.60 3.00 11.00
N VAL A 250 -5.49 2.75 10.34
CA VAL A 250 -4.32 2.14 10.98
C VAL A 250 -3.45 3.27 11.48
N TRP A 251 -3.45 3.45 12.77
CA TRP A 251 -2.70 4.47 13.49
C TRP A 251 -1.18 4.38 13.33
N GLN A 252 -0.71 3.30 12.75
CA GLN A 252 0.70 3.03 12.55
C GLN A 252 0.86 2.33 11.19
N ASP A 253 1.93 2.61 10.47
CA ASP A 253 2.28 2.02 9.15
C ASP A 253 2.54 0.50 9.19
N MET A 254 2.10 -0.16 10.23
CA MET A 254 2.30 -1.58 10.50
C MET A 254 1.63 -2.50 9.47
N LEU A 255 0.42 -2.13 9.04
CA LEU A 255 -0.31 -2.88 8.03
C LEU A 255 -0.19 -2.17 6.69
N GLN A 256 0.49 -2.82 5.77
CA GLN A 256 0.47 -2.37 4.38
C GLN A 256 -0.95 -2.43 3.83
N ARG A 257 -1.33 -1.43 3.04
CA ARG A 257 -2.67 -1.32 2.46
C ARG A 257 -2.64 -1.37 0.96
N GLY A 258 -3.63 -2.01 0.40
CA GLY A 258 -3.91 -2.00 -1.02
C GLY A 258 -5.07 -1.07 -1.36
N ASN A 259 -5.03 -0.54 -2.57
CA ASN A 259 -6.11 0.26 -3.12
C ASN A 259 -6.87 -0.57 -4.17
N LEU A 260 -7.99 -1.17 -3.76
CA LEU A 260 -8.78 -2.05 -4.64
C LEU A 260 -9.32 -1.33 -5.90
N PRO A 261 -9.87 -0.11 -5.83
CA PRO A 261 -10.23 0.67 -7.01
C PRO A 261 -9.05 0.87 -7.99
N GLN A 262 -7.88 1.21 -7.49
CA GLN A 262 -6.68 1.38 -8.31
C GLN A 262 -6.25 0.06 -8.96
N LEU A 263 -6.35 -1.05 -8.24
CA LEU A 263 -6.03 -2.38 -8.75
C LEU A 263 -6.95 -2.79 -9.89
N HIS A 264 -8.27 -2.53 -9.74
CA HIS A 264 -9.25 -2.76 -10.80
C HIS A 264 -8.98 -1.88 -12.03
N LEU A 265 -8.60 -0.62 -11.82
CA LEU A 265 -8.24 0.29 -12.90
C LEU A 265 -7.00 -0.20 -13.67
N LEU A 266 -5.96 -0.67 -12.96
CA LEU A 266 -4.78 -1.26 -13.59
C LEU A 266 -5.12 -2.52 -14.40
N ALA A 267 -5.97 -3.39 -13.85
CA ALA A 267 -6.46 -4.57 -14.57
C ALA A 267 -7.22 -4.19 -15.85
N LEU A 268 -8.08 -3.17 -15.78
CA LEU A 268 -8.78 -2.63 -16.95
C LEU A 268 -7.79 -2.11 -18.00
N VAL A 269 -6.79 -1.33 -17.59
CA VAL A 269 -5.74 -0.82 -18.49
C VAL A 269 -4.99 -1.97 -19.17
N ALA A 270 -4.64 -3.04 -18.42
CA ALA A 270 -4.01 -4.22 -19.01
C ALA A 270 -4.87 -4.88 -20.08
N VAL A 271 -6.17 -5.02 -19.84
CA VAL A 271 -7.13 -5.54 -20.83
C VAL A 271 -7.22 -4.64 -22.05
N LEU A 272 -7.25 -3.33 -21.88
CA LEU A 272 -7.25 -2.38 -23.00
C LEU A 272 -5.96 -2.45 -23.84
N ILE A 273 -4.80 -2.56 -23.20
CA ILE A 273 -3.50 -2.75 -23.88
C ILE A 273 -3.51 -4.07 -24.68
N LEU A 274 -4.04 -5.15 -24.09
CA LEU A 274 -4.16 -6.45 -24.76
C LEU A 274 -5.05 -6.35 -26.00
N ILE A 275 -6.20 -5.69 -25.90
CA ILE A 275 -7.12 -5.46 -27.04
C ILE A 275 -6.41 -4.70 -28.16
N VAL A 276 -5.72 -3.61 -27.83
CA VAL A 276 -4.96 -2.82 -28.83
C VAL A 276 -3.88 -3.69 -29.48
N GLY A 277 -3.13 -4.45 -28.69
CA GLY A 277 -2.08 -5.36 -29.19
C GLY A 277 -2.62 -6.41 -30.15
N ILE A 278 -3.72 -7.07 -29.78
CA ILE A 278 -4.41 -8.08 -30.62
C ILE A 278 -4.92 -7.42 -31.92
N PHE A 279 -5.59 -6.29 -31.86
CA PHE A 279 -6.13 -5.63 -33.04
C PHE A 279 -5.04 -5.10 -33.96
N ASN A 280 -3.95 -4.55 -33.41
CA ASN A 280 -2.78 -4.18 -34.19
C ASN A 280 -2.21 -5.39 -34.95
N PHE A 281 -2.01 -6.49 -34.22
CA PHE A 281 -1.55 -7.75 -34.80
C PHE A 281 -2.49 -8.24 -35.93
N MET A 282 -3.80 -8.27 -35.67
CA MET A 282 -4.81 -8.71 -36.64
C MET A 282 -4.85 -7.81 -37.89
N SER A 283 -4.72 -6.50 -37.71
CA SER A 283 -4.71 -5.53 -38.81
C SER A 283 -3.53 -5.78 -39.74
N LEU A 284 -2.32 -5.89 -39.20
CA LEU A 284 -1.11 -6.14 -40.00
C LEU A 284 -1.11 -7.55 -40.62
N TYR A 285 -1.54 -8.56 -39.85
CA TYR A 285 -1.65 -9.92 -40.38
C TYR A 285 -2.65 -10.03 -41.53
N THR A 286 -3.79 -9.33 -41.41
CA THR A 286 -4.79 -9.27 -42.49
C THR A 286 -4.22 -8.69 -43.77
N VAL A 287 -3.37 -7.66 -43.71
CA VAL A 287 -2.70 -7.08 -44.91
C VAL A 287 -1.79 -8.11 -45.57
N VAL A 288 -1.02 -8.87 -44.80
CA VAL A 288 -0.16 -9.95 -45.32
C VAL A 288 -1.00 -11.04 -45.99
N LEU A 289 -2.10 -11.46 -45.33
CA LEU A 289 -3.00 -12.48 -45.91
C LEU A 289 -3.68 -12.05 -47.19
N LEU A 290 -4.05 -10.78 -47.33
CA LEU A 290 -4.60 -10.24 -48.60
C LEU A 290 -3.61 -10.35 -49.76
N LYS A 291 -2.34 -10.09 -49.51
CA LYS A 291 -1.27 -10.28 -50.52
C LYS A 291 -1.09 -11.76 -50.91
N ARG A 292 -1.42 -12.70 -49.99
CA ARG A 292 -1.36 -14.14 -50.21
C ARG A 292 -2.68 -14.77 -50.66
N SER A 293 -3.69 -13.99 -50.94
CA SER A 293 -5.04 -14.48 -51.26
C SER A 293 -5.09 -15.41 -52.48
N LYS A 294 -4.18 -15.25 -53.45
CA LYS A 294 -4.05 -16.15 -54.60
C LYS A 294 -3.59 -17.54 -54.18
N GLU A 295 -2.68 -17.67 -53.23
CA GLU A 295 -2.20 -18.95 -52.68
C GLU A 295 -3.36 -19.74 -52.00
N PHE A 296 -4.14 -19.08 -51.16
CA PHE A 296 -5.27 -19.74 -50.48
C PHE A 296 -6.38 -20.17 -51.46
N ARG A 297 -6.61 -19.40 -52.52
CA ARG A 297 -7.57 -19.76 -53.58
C ARG A 297 -7.12 -21.00 -54.38
N LEU A 298 -5.85 -21.05 -54.75
CA LEU A 298 -5.26 -22.20 -55.43
C LEU A 298 -5.38 -23.47 -54.58
N LYS A 299 -5.01 -23.38 -53.28
CA LYS A 299 -5.14 -24.53 -52.36
C LYS A 299 -6.57 -25.02 -52.27
N LYS A 300 -7.57 -24.12 -52.28
CA LYS A 300 -8.99 -24.51 -52.27
C LYS A 300 -9.42 -25.23 -53.53
N VAL A 301 -8.92 -24.81 -54.71
CA VAL A 301 -9.15 -25.47 -55.99
C VAL A 301 -8.55 -26.89 -55.97
N PHE A 302 -7.37 -27.06 -55.35
CA PHE A 302 -6.70 -28.37 -55.21
C PHE A 302 -7.26 -29.22 -54.04
N GLY A 303 -8.45 -28.93 -53.53
CA GLY A 303 -9.17 -29.77 -52.55
C GLY A 303 -8.86 -29.53 -51.10
N ASN A 304 -8.25 -28.39 -50.72
CA ASN A 304 -8.02 -28.08 -49.32
C ASN A 304 -9.35 -27.84 -48.58
N ASN A 305 -9.62 -28.62 -47.54
CA ASN A 305 -10.84 -28.48 -46.75
C ASN A 305 -10.78 -27.33 -45.73
N SER A 306 -11.95 -27.02 -45.14
CA SER A 306 -12.04 -25.88 -44.19
C SER A 306 -11.21 -26.10 -42.92
N ALA A 307 -11.09 -27.35 -42.43
CA ALA A 307 -10.30 -27.66 -41.24
C ALA A 307 -8.79 -27.48 -41.51
N GLN A 308 -8.34 -27.91 -42.67
CA GLN A 308 -6.94 -27.71 -43.10
C GLN A 308 -6.59 -26.20 -43.22
N LEU A 309 -7.53 -25.40 -43.77
CA LEU A 309 -7.36 -23.95 -43.84
C LEU A 309 -7.25 -23.34 -42.47
N PHE A 310 -8.14 -23.67 -41.56
CA PHE A 310 -8.11 -23.17 -40.19
C PHE A 310 -6.84 -23.60 -39.46
N SER A 311 -6.48 -24.86 -39.50
CA SER A 311 -5.26 -25.38 -38.87
C SER A 311 -4.02 -24.70 -39.41
N GLN A 312 -3.97 -24.43 -40.70
CA GLN A 312 -2.86 -23.67 -41.31
C GLN A 312 -2.75 -22.26 -40.74
N LEU A 313 -3.85 -21.48 -40.71
CA LEU A 313 -3.88 -20.13 -40.15
C LEU A 313 -3.53 -20.12 -38.64
N TYR A 314 -4.08 -21.09 -37.90
CA TYR A 314 -3.83 -21.21 -36.47
C TYR A 314 -2.34 -21.49 -36.16
N ILE A 315 -1.74 -22.48 -36.85
CA ILE A 315 -0.32 -22.83 -36.63
C ILE A 315 0.60 -21.66 -37.02
N GLU A 316 0.27 -20.95 -38.10
CA GLU A 316 1.03 -19.76 -38.51
C GLU A 316 1.01 -18.66 -37.43
N ASN A 317 -0.17 -18.35 -36.91
CA ASN A 317 -0.32 -17.38 -35.81
C ASN A 317 0.32 -17.89 -34.51
N LEU A 318 0.24 -19.19 -34.22
CA LEU A 318 0.89 -19.79 -33.05
C LEU A 318 2.41 -19.61 -33.09
N CYS A 319 3.04 -19.82 -34.26
CA CYS A 319 4.48 -19.60 -34.41
C CYS A 319 4.86 -18.13 -34.17
N LEU A 320 4.06 -17.18 -34.70
CA LEU A 320 4.29 -15.74 -34.46
C LEU A 320 4.11 -15.38 -33.01
N THR A 321 3.06 -15.90 -32.37
CA THR A 321 2.79 -15.69 -30.94
C THR A 321 3.90 -16.26 -30.06
N LEU A 322 4.42 -17.45 -30.36
CA LEU A 322 5.55 -18.04 -29.64
C LEU A 322 6.79 -17.14 -29.67
N VAL A 323 7.16 -16.62 -30.84
CA VAL A 323 8.30 -15.70 -30.96
C VAL A 323 8.03 -14.40 -30.19
N SER A 324 6.84 -13.82 -30.34
CA SER A 324 6.45 -12.60 -29.62
C SER A 324 6.45 -12.81 -28.11
N LEU A 325 5.96 -13.93 -27.64
CA LEU A 325 5.90 -14.27 -26.22
C LEU A 325 7.30 -14.50 -25.62
N PHE A 326 8.20 -15.13 -26.37
CA PHE A 326 9.60 -15.26 -25.96
C PHE A 326 10.25 -13.89 -25.74
N ILE A 327 10.04 -12.96 -26.69
CA ILE A 327 10.54 -11.58 -26.57
C ILE A 327 9.83 -10.87 -25.40
N ALA A 328 8.52 -11.07 -25.22
CA ALA A 328 7.76 -10.48 -24.13
C ALA A 328 8.32 -10.91 -22.76
N TRP A 329 8.58 -12.20 -22.57
CA TRP A 329 9.19 -12.70 -21.33
C TRP A 329 10.59 -12.13 -21.09
N PHE A 330 11.39 -12.01 -22.13
CA PHE A 330 12.69 -11.34 -22.03
C PHE A 330 12.56 -9.88 -21.57
N LEU A 331 11.59 -9.14 -22.10
CA LEU A 331 11.30 -7.76 -21.69
C LEU A 331 10.79 -7.69 -20.24
N VAL A 332 9.96 -8.64 -19.82
CA VAL A 332 9.47 -8.74 -18.44
C VAL A 332 10.65 -8.89 -17.50
N GLU A 333 11.55 -9.86 -17.72
CA GLU A 333 12.69 -10.11 -16.84
C GLU A 333 13.67 -8.92 -16.78
N ILE A 334 13.93 -8.25 -17.89
CA ILE A 334 14.75 -7.02 -17.89
C ILE A 334 14.09 -5.90 -17.09
N SER A 335 12.76 -5.82 -17.08
CA SER A 335 12.02 -4.75 -16.38
C SER A 335 11.98 -4.93 -14.87
N VAL A 336 12.24 -6.11 -14.33
CA VAL A 336 12.17 -6.39 -12.88
C VAL A 336 13.13 -5.48 -12.09
N PHE A 337 14.39 -5.39 -12.52
CA PHE A 337 15.38 -4.57 -11.82
C PHE A 337 15.01 -3.07 -11.75
N PRO A 338 14.69 -2.38 -12.87
CA PRO A 338 14.32 -0.97 -12.81
C PRO A 338 12.98 -0.74 -12.09
N LEU A 339 12.01 -1.64 -12.19
CA LEU A 339 10.75 -1.52 -11.46
C LEU A 339 10.97 -1.58 -9.96
N ASN A 340 11.77 -2.52 -9.47
CA ASN A 340 12.07 -2.65 -8.05
C ASN A 340 12.91 -1.45 -7.54
N LYS A 341 13.90 -0.98 -8.33
CA LYS A 341 14.85 0.04 -7.87
C LYS A 341 14.27 1.46 -7.88
N TYR A 342 13.48 1.80 -8.89
CA TYR A 342 13.04 3.19 -9.13
C TYR A 342 11.56 3.43 -8.80
N PHE A 343 10.76 2.37 -8.75
CA PHE A 343 9.31 2.48 -8.55
C PHE A 343 8.81 1.72 -7.32
N ASP A 344 9.72 1.07 -6.58
CA ASP A 344 9.39 0.23 -5.43
C ASP A 344 8.29 -0.83 -5.72
N VAL A 345 8.23 -1.24 -6.98
CA VAL A 345 7.28 -2.27 -7.44
C VAL A 345 7.98 -3.61 -7.40
N ILE A 346 7.89 -4.28 -6.26
CA ILE A 346 8.49 -5.61 -6.09
C ILE A 346 7.69 -6.60 -6.93
N GLN A 347 8.33 -7.12 -7.98
CA GLN A 347 7.77 -8.17 -8.82
C GLN A 347 8.30 -9.54 -8.38
N GLN A 348 7.41 -10.36 -7.82
CA GLN A 348 7.78 -11.73 -7.46
C GLN A 348 7.32 -12.71 -8.56
N PRO A 349 8.23 -13.56 -9.09
CA PRO A 349 7.85 -14.56 -10.08
C PRO A 349 6.94 -15.63 -9.45
N ASN A 350 5.80 -15.86 -10.07
CA ASN A 350 4.87 -16.94 -9.68
C ASN A 350 4.77 -17.95 -10.82
N GLY A 351 5.56 -19.04 -10.74
CA GLY A 351 5.69 -20.01 -11.84
C GLY A 351 4.37 -20.62 -12.30
N ILE A 352 3.41 -20.87 -11.41
CA ILE A 352 2.10 -21.44 -11.78
C ILE A 352 1.29 -20.40 -12.56
N PHE A 353 1.27 -19.17 -12.10
CA PHE A 353 0.58 -18.07 -12.77
C PHE A 353 1.22 -17.75 -14.13
N ASP A 354 2.56 -17.69 -14.19
CA ASP A 354 3.32 -17.40 -15.39
C ASP A 354 3.11 -18.47 -16.49
N ILE A 355 3.09 -19.72 -16.10
CA ILE A 355 2.74 -20.83 -17.00
C ILE A 355 1.28 -20.72 -17.44
N GLY A 356 0.37 -20.43 -16.53
CA GLY A 356 -1.06 -20.29 -16.82
C GLY A 356 -1.35 -19.16 -17.84
N ILE A 357 -0.79 -17.97 -17.64
CA ILE A 357 -0.96 -16.83 -18.55
C ILE A 357 -0.29 -17.12 -19.91
N THR A 358 0.87 -17.78 -19.91
CA THR A 358 1.56 -18.20 -21.12
C THR A 358 0.69 -19.13 -21.97
N ILE A 359 0.12 -20.18 -21.37
CA ILE A 359 -0.75 -21.13 -22.04
C ILE A 359 -2.02 -20.41 -22.55
N ALA A 360 -2.63 -19.57 -21.72
CA ALA A 360 -3.80 -18.79 -22.11
C ALA A 360 -3.52 -17.93 -23.37
N ILE A 361 -2.42 -17.21 -23.39
CA ILE A 361 -2.01 -16.39 -24.54
C ILE A 361 -1.75 -17.28 -25.78
N LEU A 362 -1.05 -18.41 -25.62
CA LEU A 362 -0.74 -19.33 -26.73
C LEU A 362 -1.99 -19.97 -27.36
N ILE A 363 -3.09 -20.09 -26.62
CA ILE A 363 -4.35 -20.62 -27.13
C ILE A 363 -5.22 -19.49 -27.69
N LEU A 364 -5.45 -18.44 -26.91
CA LEU A 364 -6.45 -17.41 -27.22
C LEU A 364 -6.00 -16.46 -28.35
N GLN A 365 -4.74 -16.03 -28.35
CA GLN A 365 -4.25 -15.08 -29.33
C GLN A 365 -4.23 -15.64 -30.76
N PRO A 366 -3.67 -16.86 -31.04
CA PRO A 366 -3.75 -17.45 -32.38
C PRO A 366 -5.18 -17.76 -32.80
N LEU A 367 -6.04 -18.15 -31.85
CA LEU A 367 -7.45 -18.42 -32.11
C LEU A 367 -8.16 -17.16 -32.62
N THR A 368 -8.07 -16.05 -31.86
CA THR A 368 -8.70 -14.77 -32.22
C THR A 368 -8.18 -14.24 -33.55
N ALA A 369 -6.86 -14.30 -33.77
CA ALA A 369 -6.23 -13.84 -35.00
C ALA A 369 -6.61 -14.68 -36.24
N SER A 370 -6.98 -15.93 -36.06
CA SER A 370 -7.31 -16.86 -37.16
C SER A 370 -8.80 -16.85 -37.55
N ILE A 371 -9.69 -16.47 -36.63
CA ILE A 371 -11.15 -16.52 -36.83
C ILE A 371 -11.58 -15.67 -38.03
N TYR A 372 -11.22 -14.39 -38.06
CA TYR A 372 -11.65 -13.49 -39.14
C TYR A 372 -11.12 -13.91 -40.51
N PRO A 373 -9.81 -14.18 -40.72
CA PRO A 373 -9.30 -14.66 -41.99
C PRO A 373 -9.95 -15.97 -42.43
N PHE A 374 -10.18 -16.90 -41.49
CA PHE A 374 -10.83 -18.15 -41.78
C PHE A 374 -12.22 -17.96 -42.39
N PHE A 375 -13.10 -17.21 -41.75
CA PHE A 375 -14.44 -16.93 -42.29
C PHE A 375 -14.37 -16.22 -43.64
N LYS A 376 -13.46 -15.24 -43.77
CA LYS A 376 -13.26 -14.52 -45.03
C LYS A 376 -12.88 -15.44 -46.20
N PHE A 377 -11.95 -16.38 -46.01
CA PHE A 377 -11.53 -17.29 -47.04
C PHE A 377 -12.49 -18.48 -47.24
N LYS A 378 -13.21 -18.88 -46.19
CA LYS A 378 -14.22 -19.97 -46.28
C LYS A 378 -15.39 -19.57 -47.16
N TYR A 379 -15.94 -18.37 -47.00
CA TYR A 379 -17.17 -17.94 -47.69
C TYR A 379 -16.93 -17.23 -49.04
N ASN A 380 -15.71 -16.80 -49.33
CA ASN A 380 -15.43 -16.24 -50.65
C ASN A 380 -15.29 -17.33 -51.71
N THR A 381 -16.24 -17.36 -52.67
CA THR A 381 -16.20 -18.32 -53.79
C THR A 381 -15.13 -17.91 -54.80
N PRO A 382 -14.38 -18.88 -55.36
CA PRO A 382 -13.29 -18.61 -56.32
C PRO A 382 -13.74 -17.85 -57.55
N ILE A 383 -14.97 -18.11 -58.05
CA ILE A 383 -15.50 -17.58 -59.32
C ILE A 383 -15.85 -16.08 -59.24
N HIS A 384 -16.42 -15.62 -58.15
CA HIS A 384 -16.79 -14.18 -57.98
C HIS A 384 -15.58 -13.24 -57.88
N SER A 385 -14.46 -13.74 -57.41
CA SER A 385 -13.27 -12.92 -57.20
C SER A 385 -12.32 -12.86 -58.42
N LEU A 386 -12.50 -13.70 -59.41
CA LEU A 386 -11.80 -13.60 -60.70
C LEU A 386 -12.38 -12.47 -61.60
N ARG A 387 -13.67 -12.14 -61.38
CA ARG A 387 -14.40 -11.13 -62.17
C ARG A 387 -14.34 -9.71 -61.62
N LYS A 388 -13.95 -9.51 -60.36
CA LYS A 388 -13.85 -8.21 -59.70
C LYS A 388 -12.39 -7.82 -59.44
N ILE A 389 -11.69 -7.45 -60.47
CA ILE A 389 -10.53 -6.57 -60.41
C ILE A 389 -11.10 -5.17 -60.16
N GLY A 390 -11.28 -4.77 -58.88
CA GLY A 390 -11.69 -3.41 -58.59
C GLY A 390 -12.59 -3.14 -57.37
N SER A 391 -13.11 -4.12 -56.66
CA SER A 391 -13.98 -3.82 -55.50
C SER A 391 -13.29 -4.13 -54.14
N GLY A 392 -12.44 -3.18 -53.73
CA GLY A 392 -11.78 -3.19 -52.42
C GLY A 392 -12.68 -2.83 -51.21
N GLU A 393 -13.96 -2.47 -51.44
CA GLU A 393 -14.80 -1.83 -50.41
C GLU A 393 -15.17 -2.71 -49.20
N LYS A 394 -15.50 -3.98 -49.40
CA LYS A 394 -15.90 -4.83 -48.25
C LYS A 394 -14.73 -5.26 -47.33
N SER A 395 -13.50 -5.25 -47.83
CA SER A 395 -12.31 -5.55 -47.01
C SER A 395 -11.85 -4.34 -46.19
N SER A 396 -12.22 -3.14 -46.60
CA SER A 396 -11.87 -1.92 -45.88
C SER A 396 -12.70 -1.73 -44.61
N VAL A 397 -13.96 -2.14 -44.57
CA VAL A 397 -14.87 -1.94 -43.43
C VAL A 397 -14.35 -2.61 -42.17
N VAL A 398 -14.00 -3.91 -42.20
CA VAL A 398 -13.52 -4.64 -41.03
C VAL A 398 -12.16 -4.09 -40.56
N ARG A 399 -11.27 -3.78 -41.51
CA ARG A 399 -9.99 -3.14 -41.16
C ARG A 399 -10.20 -1.77 -40.53
N ASN A 400 -11.09 -0.95 -41.10
CA ASN A 400 -11.41 0.36 -40.54
C ASN A 400 -12.05 0.24 -39.18
N LEU A 401 -12.90 -0.77 -38.93
CA LEU A 401 -13.45 -1.06 -37.62
C LEU A 401 -12.35 -1.37 -36.59
N TYR A 402 -11.39 -2.26 -36.94
CA TYR A 402 -10.25 -2.54 -36.03
C TYR A 402 -9.43 -1.29 -35.74
N LEU A 403 -9.13 -0.50 -36.77
CA LEU A 403 -8.41 0.78 -36.62
C LEU A 403 -9.21 1.76 -35.76
N SER A 404 -10.52 1.88 -35.96
CA SER A 404 -11.37 2.79 -35.17
C SER A 404 -11.38 2.40 -33.70
N ILE A 405 -11.58 1.11 -33.39
CA ILE A 405 -11.53 0.62 -31.99
C ILE A 405 -10.14 0.88 -31.40
N GLN A 406 -9.07 0.59 -32.13
CA GLN A 406 -7.71 0.81 -31.67
C GLN A 406 -7.45 2.29 -31.38
N TYR A 407 -7.90 3.22 -32.23
CA TYR A 407 -7.73 4.67 -31.99
C TYR A 407 -8.56 5.14 -30.80
N ILE A 408 -9.80 4.65 -30.64
CA ILE A 408 -10.65 4.98 -29.47
C ILE A 408 -9.95 4.53 -28.18
N VAL A 409 -9.47 3.29 -28.12
CA VAL A 409 -8.80 2.76 -26.93
C VAL A 409 -7.48 3.49 -26.68
N ALA A 410 -6.68 3.75 -27.72
CA ALA A 410 -5.44 4.52 -27.60
C ALA A 410 -5.70 5.94 -27.06
N PHE A 411 -6.75 6.60 -27.55
CA PHE A 411 -7.16 7.91 -27.07
C PHE A 411 -7.56 7.87 -25.58
N ILE A 412 -8.37 6.87 -25.17
CA ILE A 412 -8.72 6.66 -23.76
C ILE A 412 -7.46 6.49 -22.91
N LEU A 413 -6.51 5.64 -23.34
CA LEU A 413 -5.26 5.42 -22.61
C LEU A 413 -4.41 6.68 -22.49
N ILE A 414 -4.34 7.49 -23.55
CA ILE A 414 -3.63 8.78 -23.54
C ILE A 414 -4.29 9.73 -22.52
N VAL A 415 -5.63 9.87 -22.55
CA VAL A 415 -6.36 10.73 -21.62
C VAL A 415 -6.14 10.29 -20.17
N VAL A 416 -6.25 8.98 -19.89
CA VAL A 416 -5.99 8.42 -18.55
C VAL A 416 -4.55 8.70 -18.12
N SER A 417 -3.58 8.48 -19.02
CA SER A 417 -2.16 8.73 -18.74
C SER A 417 -1.88 10.21 -18.44
N MET A 418 -2.49 11.13 -19.22
CA MET A 418 -2.38 12.57 -18.99
C MET A 418 -3.00 12.98 -17.66
N PHE A 419 -4.13 12.36 -17.29
CA PHE A 419 -4.77 12.62 -16.00
C PHE A 419 -3.87 12.21 -14.83
N PHE A 420 -3.28 11.01 -14.86
CA PHE A 420 -2.34 10.58 -13.84
C PHE A 420 -1.06 11.43 -13.80
N ALA A 421 -0.53 11.80 -14.95
CA ALA A 421 0.63 12.69 -15.02
C ALA A 421 0.32 14.06 -14.39
N LYS A 422 -0.88 14.61 -14.69
CA LYS A 422 -1.35 15.85 -14.06
C LYS A 422 -1.52 15.69 -12.57
N GLN A 423 -2.16 14.61 -12.12
CA GLN A 423 -2.35 14.35 -10.69
C GLN A 423 -1.01 14.25 -9.95
N LEU A 424 -0.03 13.54 -10.52
CA LEU A 424 1.31 13.45 -9.94
C LEU A 424 1.99 14.83 -9.90
N TYR A 425 1.88 15.60 -10.99
CA TYR A 425 2.41 16.96 -11.03
C TYR A 425 1.80 17.85 -9.94
N GLU A 426 0.47 17.84 -9.80
CA GLU A 426 -0.23 18.59 -8.74
C GLU A 426 0.23 18.14 -7.34
N MET A 427 0.33 16.82 -7.09
CA MET A 427 0.81 16.30 -5.80
C MET A 427 2.25 16.71 -5.47
N THR A 428 3.12 16.85 -6.48
CA THR A 428 4.52 17.23 -6.27
C THR A 428 4.75 18.76 -6.20
N HIS A 429 3.74 19.55 -6.60
CA HIS A 429 3.84 21.03 -6.65
C HIS A 429 2.75 21.74 -5.84
N ILE A 430 1.95 20.98 -5.08
CA ILE A 430 0.92 21.55 -4.23
C ILE A 430 1.56 22.39 -3.12
N ASP A 431 0.97 23.52 -2.83
CA ASP A 431 1.33 24.29 -1.63
C ASP A 431 0.87 23.52 -0.39
N LEU A 432 1.81 23.06 0.39
CA LEU A 432 1.53 22.30 1.62
C LEU A 432 0.91 23.16 2.72
N GLY A 433 0.97 24.49 2.58
CA GLY A 433 0.55 25.44 3.62
C GLY A 433 1.63 25.68 4.68
N TYR A 434 2.83 25.12 4.48
CA TYR A 434 4.02 25.33 5.31
C TYR A 434 5.29 25.16 4.49
N ASP A 435 6.40 25.72 4.98
CA ASP A 435 7.69 25.66 4.31
C ASP A 435 8.37 24.32 4.55
N THR A 436 8.91 23.74 3.48
CA THR A 436 9.72 22.52 3.52
C THR A 436 11.13 22.74 2.96
N ASP A 437 11.33 23.86 2.29
CA ASP A 437 12.59 24.18 1.64
C ASP A 437 13.70 24.38 2.65
N SER A 438 14.84 23.74 2.43
CA SER A 438 16.02 23.83 3.29
C SER A 438 15.83 23.28 4.71
N ILE A 439 14.75 22.57 5.00
CA ILE A 439 14.54 21.88 6.27
C ILE A 439 15.12 20.48 6.20
N VAL A 440 16.02 20.17 7.11
CA VAL A 440 16.62 18.83 7.24
C VAL A 440 16.16 18.22 8.55
N LYS A 441 15.57 17.04 8.49
CA LYS A 441 15.19 16.26 9.66
C LYS A 441 16.33 15.35 10.09
N VAL A 442 16.74 15.49 11.34
CA VAL A 442 17.78 14.65 11.93
C VAL A 442 17.14 13.82 13.05
N HIS A 443 17.28 12.51 12.96
CA HIS A 443 16.90 11.61 14.04
C HIS A 443 18.11 11.34 14.92
N PHE A 444 17.97 11.61 16.22
CA PHE A 444 18.96 11.20 17.20
C PHE A 444 18.55 9.85 17.77
N GLU A 445 19.43 8.85 17.64
CA GLU A 445 19.19 7.54 18.18
C GLU A 445 19.11 7.58 19.72
N ARG A 446 18.15 6.86 20.26
CA ARG A 446 17.92 6.80 21.70
C ARG A 446 18.56 5.52 22.24
N TYR A 447 19.72 5.64 22.85
CA TYR A 447 20.53 4.51 23.35
C TYR A 447 19.90 3.70 24.49
N GLU A 448 18.88 4.18 25.21
CA GLU A 448 18.30 3.45 26.33
C GLU A 448 16.78 3.40 26.25
N ARG A 449 16.24 2.22 25.95
CA ARG A 449 14.81 1.93 26.07
C ARG A 449 14.45 1.13 27.32
N LYS A 450 15.41 0.87 28.24
CA LYS A 450 15.07 0.26 29.53
C LYS A 450 14.12 1.18 30.27
N GLN A 451 12.91 0.69 30.52
CA GLN A 451 12.01 1.42 31.40
C GLN A 451 12.57 1.39 32.83
N PRO A 452 12.62 2.54 33.50
CA PRO A 452 13.10 2.60 34.88
C PRO A 452 12.15 1.77 35.75
N THR A 453 12.70 0.82 36.48
CA THR A 453 11.95 -0.04 37.41
C THR A 453 11.84 0.59 38.78
N THR A 454 12.64 1.63 39.05
CA THR A 454 12.66 2.35 40.31
C THR A 454 12.56 3.85 40.07
N GLU A 455 12.02 4.59 41.04
CA GLU A 455 11.94 6.05 41.00
C GLU A 455 13.33 6.70 40.81
N ALA A 456 14.36 6.13 41.40
CA ALA A 456 15.74 6.58 41.27
C ALA A 456 16.25 6.45 39.82
N GLU A 457 15.93 5.35 39.13
CA GLU A 457 16.24 5.12 37.73
C GLU A 457 15.45 6.08 36.83
N TYR A 458 14.18 6.32 37.12
CA TYR A 458 13.34 7.29 36.42
C TYR A 458 13.93 8.70 36.50
N LEU A 459 14.29 9.16 37.69
CA LEU A 459 14.92 10.47 37.89
C LEU A 459 16.27 10.57 37.16
N LYS A 460 17.09 9.52 37.22
CA LYS A 460 18.35 9.44 36.49
C LYS A 460 18.15 9.50 34.98
N GLN A 461 17.23 8.74 34.43
CA GLN A 461 16.92 8.80 32.99
C GLN A 461 16.38 10.16 32.56
N THR A 462 15.51 10.76 33.38
CA THR A 462 14.96 12.10 33.11
C THR A 462 16.06 13.14 33.11
N SER A 463 17.01 13.08 34.06
CA SER A 463 18.15 13.99 34.11
C SER A 463 19.09 13.81 32.91
N LEU A 464 19.34 12.56 32.50
CA LEU A 464 20.14 12.27 31.31
C LEU A 464 19.46 12.78 30.02
N ARG A 465 18.14 12.60 29.89
CA ARG A 465 17.37 13.14 28.76
C ARG A 465 17.44 14.66 28.68
N LYS A 466 17.32 15.35 29.85
CA LYS A 466 17.44 16.80 29.93
C LYS A 466 18.83 17.26 29.52
N ALA A 467 19.88 16.63 30.06
CA ALA A 467 21.27 16.93 29.71
C ALA A 467 21.57 16.67 28.24
N SER A 468 21.06 15.59 27.66
CA SER A 468 21.20 15.30 26.23
C SER A 468 20.52 16.36 25.37
N LYS A 469 19.30 16.77 25.71
CA LYS A 469 18.58 17.84 25.02
C LYS A 469 19.34 19.18 25.08
N GLU A 470 19.89 19.51 26.24
CA GLU A 470 20.70 20.71 26.44
C GLU A 470 22.02 20.69 25.63
N ASN A 471 22.68 19.52 25.58
CA ASN A 471 23.89 19.32 24.77
C ASN A 471 23.58 19.46 23.27
N ILE A 472 22.50 18.84 22.78
CA ILE A 472 22.05 18.97 21.39
C ILE A 472 21.73 20.43 21.09
N SER A 473 20.96 21.09 21.95
CA SER A 473 20.61 22.50 21.82
C SER A 473 21.87 23.38 21.71
N THR A 474 22.84 23.17 22.60
CA THR A 474 24.11 23.91 22.60
C THR A 474 24.90 23.67 21.31
N ALA A 475 24.98 22.43 20.85
CA ALA A 475 25.69 22.09 19.62
C ALA A 475 24.99 22.67 18.37
N MET A 476 23.66 22.63 18.32
CA MET A 476 22.89 23.20 17.21
C MET A 476 23.02 24.72 17.16
N ASN A 477 22.93 25.41 18.31
CA ASN A 477 23.10 26.84 18.39
C ASN A 477 24.53 27.32 18.07
N ALA A 478 25.52 26.48 18.33
CA ALA A 478 26.94 26.78 18.01
C ALA A 478 27.28 26.49 16.54
N SER A 479 26.45 25.77 15.82
CA SER A 479 26.72 25.38 14.44
C SER A 479 26.39 26.49 13.46
N PRO A 480 27.33 26.93 12.60
CA PRO A 480 27.07 27.91 11.56
C PRO A 480 26.28 27.37 10.36
N LEU A 481 25.98 26.07 10.37
CA LEU A 481 25.31 25.39 9.28
C LEU A 481 23.78 25.56 9.33
N PHE A 482 23.24 25.91 10.50
CA PHE A 482 21.81 26.06 10.73
C PHE A 482 21.47 27.51 11.06
N THR A 483 20.47 28.06 10.37
CA THR A 483 19.92 29.40 10.68
C THR A 483 18.91 29.31 11.81
N ALA A 484 18.19 28.19 11.91
CA ALA A 484 17.25 27.89 12.99
C ALA A 484 17.16 26.36 13.14
N TRP A 485 16.75 25.91 14.29
CA TRP A 485 16.45 24.49 14.54
C TRP A 485 15.29 24.37 15.52
N ASN A 486 14.55 23.28 15.44
CA ASN A 486 13.45 22.97 16.36
C ASN A 486 13.45 21.48 16.70
N TYR A 487 13.00 21.15 17.91
CA TYR A 487 12.87 19.79 18.40
C TYR A 487 11.40 19.38 18.38
N SER A 488 10.90 19.07 17.20
CA SER A 488 9.50 18.72 16.99
C SER A 488 9.32 17.65 15.91
N LEU A 489 8.08 17.23 15.74
CA LEU A 489 7.68 16.43 14.58
C LEU A 489 7.52 17.33 13.35
N SER A 490 7.71 16.76 12.17
CA SER A 490 7.32 17.41 10.93
C SER A 490 5.79 17.57 10.86
N PRO A 491 5.25 18.64 10.27
CA PRO A 491 3.81 18.77 10.05
C PRO A 491 3.17 17.56 9.35
N TYR A 492 3.91 16.90 8.46
CA TYR A 492 3.49 15.65 7.82
C TYR A 492 3.30 14.50 8.84
N GLU A 493 4.04 14.51 9.94
CA GLU A 493 4.01 13.48 10.99
C GLU A 493 3.11 13.87 12.17
N TYR A 494 2.44 15.01 12.11
CA TYR A 494 1.43 15.32 13.11
C TYR A 494 0.34 14.27 13.03
N PHE A 495 0.44 13.30 13.93
CA PHE A 495 -0.63 12.33 14.10
C PHE A 495 -1.86 13.09 14.55
N THR A 496 -2.81 13.16 13.67
CA THR A 496 -4.17 13.47 14.06
C THR A 496 -4.65 12.30 14.93
N GLU A 497 -4.49 12.43 16.24
CA GLU A 497 -5.16 11.53 17.18
C GLU A 497 -6.64 11.44 16.81
N SER A 498 -7.37 10.51 17.42
CA SER A 498 -8.83 10.42 17.20
C SER A 498 -9.44 11.81 17.29
N PRO A 499 -10.29 12.19 16.32
CA PRO A 499 -10.87 13.52 16.32
C PRO A 499 -11.63 13.76 17.63
N VAL A 500 -11.45 14.92 18.20
CA VAL A 500 -12.19 15.37 19.37
C VAL A 500 -13.46 16.06 18.91
N LEU A 501 -14.54 15.78 19.58
CA LEU A 501 -15.83 16.41 19.31
C LEU A 501 -15.90 17.78 19.99
N PHE A 502 -16.17 18.81 19.20
CA PHE A 502 -16.39 20.17 19.66
C PHE A 502 -17.75 20.68 19.18
N ARG A 503 -18.34 21.57 19.96
CA ARG A 503 -19.49 22.36 19.54
C ARG A 503 -19.26 23.83 19.77
N LYS A 504 -19.93 24.66 19.02
CA LYS A 504 -19.98 26.09 19.29
C LYS A 504 -20.80 26.35 20.56
N LEU A 505 -20.36 27.27 21.36
CA LEU A 505 -21.03 27.60 22.62
C LEU A 505 -22.51 27.92 22.36
N GLY A 506 -23.42 27.16 23.00
CA GLY A 506 -24.87 27.29 22.84
C GLY A 506 -25.49 26.48 21.70
N GLU A 507 -24.72 25.77 20.89
CA GLU A 507 -25.24 24.83 19.88
C GLU A 507 -25.35 23.40 20.46
N ALA A 508 -26.29 22.61 19.94
CA ALA A 508 -26.49 21.22 20.39
C ALA A 508 -25.58 20.24 19.65
N ASN A 509 -25.18 20.52 18.40
CA ASN A 509 -24.52 19.59 17.54
C ASN A 509 -22.99 19.64 17.71
N PHE A 510 -22.39 18.49 18.00
CA PHE A 510 -20.95 18.32 18.00
C PHE A 510 -20.41 18.04 16.60
N LYS A 511 -19.21 18.54 16.30
CA LYS A 511 -18.47 18.34 15.05
C LYS A 511 -17.07 17.86 15.34
N GLN A 512 -16.52 17.04 14.46
CA GLN A 512 -15.19 16.46 14.62
C GLN A 512 -14.10 17.48 14.28
N LEU A 513 -13.13 17.63 15.18
CA LEU A 513 -11.98 18.51 15.04
C LEU A 513 -10.70 17.74 15.41
N TYR A 514 -9.71 17.79 14.56
CA TYR A 514 -8.43 17.14 14.82
C TYR A 514 -7.54 18.09 15.62
N CYS A 515 -7.14 17.64 16.82
CA CYS A 515 -6.30 18.44 17.69
C CYS A 515 -4.85 18.04 17.53
N ILE A 516 -3.98 19.00 17.23
CA ILE A 516 -2.53 18.80 17.16
C ILE A 516 -1.84 19.68 18.18
N PRO A 517 -0.87 19.12 18.92
CA PRO A 517 -0.02 19.93 19.78
C PRO A 517 1.01 20.65 18.92
N ILE A 518 0.97 21.96 18.90
CA ILE A 518 1.95 22.74 18.14
C ILE A 518 2.32 23.99 18.94
N THR A 519 3.60 24.31 19.00
CA THR A 519 4.11 25.51 19.69
C THR A 519 4.17 26.71 18.76
N GLU A 520 4.27 27.90 19.32
CA GLU A 520 4.50 29.12 18.54
C GLU A 520 5.79 29.03 17.72
N GLU A 521 6.85 28.48 18.32
CA GLU A 521 8.13 28.29 17.65
C GLU A 521 8.01 27.39 16.43
N GLU A 522 7.22 26.32 16.53
CA GLU A 522 6.94 25.40 15.40
C GLU A 522 6.15 26.08 14.28
N ILE A 523 5.14 26.87 14.63
CA ILE A 523 4.37 27.64 13.64
C ILE A 523 5.30 28.59 12.88
N ARG A 524 6.19 29.29 13.58
CA ARG A 524 7.17 30.21 12.96
C ARG A 524 8.24 29.46 12.17
N PHE A 525 8.75 28.34 12.71
CA PHE A 525 9.79 27.53 12.07
C PHE A 525 9.33 26.94 10.74
N HIS A 526 8.10 26.44 10.67
CA HIS A 526 7.52 25.89 9.46
C HIS A 526 6.81 26.93 8.58
N GLY A 527 6.83 28.22 8.96
CA GLY A 527 6.26 29.27 8.14
C GLY A 527 4.76 29.19 7.93
N PHE A 528 3.99 28.62 8.88
CA PHE A 528 2.52 28.61 8.77
C PHE A 528 1.97 30.03 8.66
N ARG A 529 1.11 30.25 7.68
CA ARG A 529 0.58 31.57 7.38
C ARG A 529 -0.64 31.89 8.22
N LEU A 530 -0.55 32.96 9.00
CA LEU A 530 -1.68 33.48 9.79
C LEU A 530 -2.65 34.22 8.87
N SER A 531 -3.91 33.78 8.86
CA SER A 531 -4.98 34.41 8.09
C SER A 531 -5.74 35.47 8.88
N GLN A 532 -6.02 35.20 10.17
CA GLN A 532 -6.74 36.14 11.06
C GLN A 532 -6.25 35.99 12.49
N GLY A 533 -6.36 37.07 13.28
CA GLY A 533 -6.02 37.06 14.70
C GLY A 533 -4.52 37.07 14.97
N ARG A 534 -4.06 36.29 15.94
CA ARG A 534 -2.68 36.19 16.38
C ARG A 534 -2.26 34.78 16.74
N LEU A 535 -0.98 34.53 16.79
CA LEU A 535 -0.40 33.33 17.38
C LEU A 535 -0.39 33.40 18.91
N TRP A 536 0.00 32.32 19.56
CA TRP A 536 0.26 32.36 21.01
C TRP A 536 1.38 33.34 21.33
N ASP A 537 1.27 33.96 22.50
CA ASP A 537 2.25 34.89 23.01
C ASP A 537 2.47 34.56 24.49
N ALA A 538 3.69 34.17 24.84
CA ALA A 538 4.03 33.72 26.19
C ALA A 538 3.83 34.82 27.27
N ASP A 539 3.83 36.08 26.88
CA ASP A 539 3.61 37.20 27.81
C ASP A 539 2.13 37.45 28.09
N ILE A 540 1.24 37.03 27.19
CA ILE A 540 -0.20 37.30 27.27
C ILE A 540 -0.99 36.01 27.54
N ASP A 541 -0.54 34.86 27.01
CA ASP A 541 -1.22 33.59 27.11
C ASP A 541 -0.58 32.71 28.18
N HIS A 542 -1.21 32.65 29.34
CA HIS A 542 -0.67 31.89 30.46
C HIS A 542 -0.95 30.37 30.30
N GLU A 543 -0.08 29.58 30.90
CA GLU A 543 -0.19 28.14 30.90
C GLU A 543 -1.55 27.67 31.45
N GLY A 544 -2.22 26.80 30.72
CA GLY A 544 -3.54 26.27 31.10
C GLY A 544 -4.74 27.11 30.64
N GLU A 545 -4.56 28.22 29.95
CA GLU A 545 -5.68 28.94 29.33
C GLU A 545 -6.27 28.15 28.15
N ALA A 546 -7.61 28.16 28.05
CA ALA A 546 -8.34 27.48 26.99
C ALA A 546 -8.32 28.29 25.69
N LYS A 547 -7.22 28.24 24.94
CA LYS A 547 -7.07 28.94 23.67
C LYS A 547 -6.77 27.98 22.53
N LEU A 548 -7.31 28.26 21.35
CA LEU A 548 -7.13 27.48 20.11
C LEU A 548 -6.70 28.39 18.97
N ILE A 549 -5.89 27.83 18.07
CA ILE A 549 -5.70 28.32 16.72
C ILE A 549 -6.32 27.28 15.79
N LEU A 550 -7.17 27.71 14.87
CA LEU A 550 -7.83 26.83 13.90
C LEU A 550 -7.22 27.02 12.50
N ASN A 551 -7.35 26.00 11.64
CA ASN A 551 -7.16 26.23 10.21
C ASN A 551 -8.46 26.73 9.55
N GLN A 552 -8.39 27.23 8.32
CA GLN A 552 -9.56 27.75 7.60
C GLN A 552 -10.64 26.69 7.43
N LYS A 553 -10.26 25.43 7.25
CA LYS A 553 -11.20 24.30 7.13
C LYS A 553 -12.03 24.09 8.39
N ALA A 554 -11.42 24.21 9.56
CA ALA A 554 -12.12 24.14 10.84
C ALA A 554 -13.06 25.35 11.03
N MET A 555 -12.61 26.55 10.65
CA MET A 555 -13.45 27.75 10.67
C MET A 555 -14.72 27.56 9.81
N GLN A 556 -14.56 27.06 8.58
CA GLN A 556 -15.67 26.76 7.68
C GLN A 556 -16.60 25.68 8.25
N LEU A 557 -16.03 24.62 8.86
CA LEU A 557 -16.80 23.53 9.48
C LEU A 557 -17.78 24.07 10.53
N PHE A 558 -17.35 25.03 11.35
CA PHE A 558 -18.20 25.63 12.38
C PHE A 558 -19.04 26.82 11.87
N GLY A 559 -18.97 27.19 10.58
CA GLY A 559 -19.73 28.30 10.00
C GLY A 559 -19.42 29.64 10.66
N LEU A 560 -18.15 29.89 11.00
CA LEU A 560 -17.72 31.10 11.68
C LEU A 560 -17.34 32.15 10.64
N GLU A 561 -18.12 33.22 10.51
CA GLU A 561 -17.75 34.37 9.65
C GLU A 561 -16.63 35.23 10.28
N SER A 562 -16.67 35.38 11.60
CA SER A 562 -15.60 35.95 12.42
C SER A 562 -15.28 34.97 13.55
N ALA A 563 -14.16 34.27 13.40
CA ALA A 563 -13.82 33.20 14.33
C ALA A 563 -13.11 33.72 15.59
N ILE A 564 -12.46 34.88 15.52
CA ILE A 564 -11.67 35.44 16.63
C ILE A 564 -12.61 35.77 17.80
N ASN A 565 -12.21 35.29 19.00
CA ASN A 565 -12.97 35.35 20.26
C ASN A 565 -14.22 34.45 20.31
N ALA A 566 -14.55 33.70 19.25
CA ALA A 566 -15.55 32.63 19.36
C ALA A 566 -15.08 31.53 20.31
N ARG A 567 -16.05 30.84 20.92
CA ARG A 567 -15.75 29.77 21.90
C ARG A 567 -16.29 28.45 21.43
N LEU A 568 -15.45 27.42 21.55
CA LEU A 568 -15.78 26.03 21.26
C LEU A 568 -15.72 25.20 22.55
N GLU A 569 -16.77 24.41 22.80
CA GLU A 569 -16.83 23.49 23.93
C GLU A 569 -16.39 22.08 23.48
N PRO A 570 -15.36 21.49 24.11
CA PRO A 570 -15.00 20.10 23.85
C PRO A 570 -15.95 19.14 24.55
N GLN A 571 -16.21 17.98 23.95
CA GLN A 571 -17.00 16.91 24.57
C GLN A 571 -16.21 16.18 25.66
N GLN A 572 -14.90 16.13 25.53
CA GLN A 572 -13.98 15.51 26.49
C GLN A 572 -12.83 16.46 26.81
N PRO A 573 -12.23 16.36 28.01
CA PRO A 573 -11.09 17.16 28.36
C PRO A 573 -9.92 16.92 27.40
N LEU A 574 -9.26 17.99 26.95
CA LEU A 574 -8.01 17.91 26.21
C LEU A 574 -6.83 18.00 27.18
N TRP A 575 -5.91 17.05 27.09
CA TRP A 575 -4.68 17.11 27.86
C TRP A 575 -3.84 18.37 27.46
N PRO A 576 -3.24 19.13 28.39
CA PRO A 576 -3.08 18.83 29.83
C PRO A 576 -4.25 19.23 30.72
N ARG A 577 -5.27 19.86 30.19
CA ARG A 577 -6.45 20.28 30.98
C ARG A 577 -7.32 19.08 31.31
N ARG A 578 -7.93 19.13 32.49
CA ARG A 578 -8.85 18.09 32.98
C ARG A 578 -10.30 18.56 33.08
N ASP A 579 -10.60 19.75 32.53
CA ASP A 579 -11.93 20.36 32.56
C ASP A 579 -12.53 20.48 31.14
N LEU A 580 -13.81 20.78 31.08
CA LEU A 580 -14.58 20.99 29.84
C LEU A 580 -14.81 22.47 29.55
N SER A 581 -14.00 23.37 30.11
CA SER A 581 -14.14 24.81 29.86
C SER A 581 -14.01 25.15 28.38
N PRO A 582 -14.85 26.06 27.86
CA PRO A 582 -14.82 26.43 26.46
C PRO A 582 -13.48 27.06 26.07
N TYR A 583 -12.97 26.63 24.92
CA TYR A 583 -11.75 27.17 24.31
C TYR A 583 -12.06 28.42 23.49
N GLN A 584 -11.29 29.47 23.68
CA GLN A 584 -11.38 30.70 22.90
C GLN A 584 -10.48 30.61 21.66
N ILE A 585 -11.01 30.95 20.49
CA ILE A 585 -10.25 31.02 19.25
C ILE A 585 -9.49 32.34 19.22
N ILE A 586 -8.16 32.28 19.12
CA ILE A 586 -7.28 33.45 19.09
C ILE A 586 -6.68 33.72 17.72
N GLY A 587 -6.59 32.72 16.86
CA GLY A 587 -6.02 32.85 15.53
C GLY A 587 -6.58 31.82 14.55
N ILE A 588 -6.48 32.17 13.27
CA ILE A 588 -6.78 31.29 12.14
C ILE A 588 -5.56 31.24 11.24
N VAL A 589 -5.04 30.04 11.00
CA VAL A 589 -3.99 29.80 10.00
C VAL A 589 -4.60 29.35 8.68
N GLU A 590 -3.89 29.57 7.58
CA GLU A 590 -4.27 29.00 6.29
C GLU A 590 -4.34 27.47 6.37
N ASP A 591 -5.04 26.86 5.42
CA ASP A 591 -5.13 25.41 5.35
C ASP A 591 -3.77 24.79 5.04
N PHE A 592 -3.45 23.71 5.72
CA PHE A 592 -2.21 22.98 5.53
C PHE A 592 -2.46 21.47 5.55
N TYR A 593 -1.56 20.73 4.89
CA TYR A 593 -1.67 19.29 4.78
C TYR A 593 -0.93 18.57 5.92
N CYS A 594 -1.65 17.67 6.61
CA CYS A 594 -1.08 16.69 7.52
C CYS A 594 -1.29 15.29 6.94
N GLY A 595 -0.22 14.50 6.81
CA GLY A 595 -0.30 13.16 6.25
C GLY A 595 -0.34 13.12 4.72
N HIS A 596 -0.96 12.07 4.15
CA HIS A 596 -0.88 11.80 2.72
C HIS A 596 -1.71 12.78 1.88
N LEU A 597 -1.08 13.33 0.82
CA LEU A 597 -1.69 14.36 -0.07
C LEU A 597 -2.92 13.89 -0.87
N SER A 598 -3.21 12.60 -0.90
CA SER A 598 -4.45 12.08 -1.49
C SER A 598 -5.69 12.28 -0.61
N GLN A 599 -5.48 12.69 0.64
CA GLN A 599 -6.58 12.97 1.56
C GLN A 599 -6.92 14.47 1.54
N PRO A 600 -8.18 14.83 1.77
CA PRO A 600 -8.55 16.24 1.86
C PRO A 600 -7.92 16.88 3.10
N VAL A 601 -7.71 18.19 3.05
CA VAL A 601 -7.29 18.96 4.22
C VAL A 601 -8.30 18.75 5.37
N LEU A 602 -7.78 18.38 6.52
CA LEU A 602 -8.59 18.11 7.72
C LEU A 602 -8.93 19.42 8.46
N PRO A 603 -10.07 19.46 9.17
CA PRO A 603 -10.38 20.54 10.11
C PRO A 603 -9.50 20.37 11.37
N ILE A 604 -8.54 21.26 11.54
CA ILE A 604 -7.50 21.17 12.57
C ILE A 604 -7.63 22.29 13.58
N ALA A 605 -7.45 21.92 14.86
CA ALA A 605 -7.22 22.85 15.96
C ALA A 605 -5.82 22.62 16.53
N SER A 606 -5.06 23.69 16.63
CA SER A 606 -3.77 23.70 17.32
C SER A 606 -3.98 24.10 18.77
N VAL A 607 -3.48 23.26 19.68
CA VAL A 607 -3.52 23.49 21.13
C VAL A 607 -2.12 23.83 21.57
N SER A 608 -1.95 24.93 22.32
CA SER A 608 -0.63 25.30 22.84
C SER A 608 -0.15 24.28 23.88
N TYR A 609 1.03 23.74 23.64
CA TYR A 609 1.81 23.01 24.64
C TYR A 609 3.00 23.89 25.03
N THR A 610 2.83 24.72 26.04
CA THR A 610 3.97 25.36 26.67
C THR A 610 4.67 24.31 27.54
N HIS A 611 5.81 23.85 27.05
CA HIS A 611 6.74 22.91 27.67
C HIS A 611 6.14 21.58 28.19
N LEU A 612 6.51 20.47 27.56
CA LEU A 612 6.54 19.16 28.17
C LEU A 612 7.57 19.14 29.33
N THR A 613 7.32 19.90 30.38
CA THR A 613 7.78 19.51 31.70
C THR A 613 6.84 18.42 32.15
N LEU A 614 7.28 17.16 32.01
CA LEU A 614 6.66 16.06 32.74
C LEU A 614 6.43 16.55 34.18
N PRO A 615 5.25 16.31 34.78
CA PRO A 615 5.02 16.68 36.17
C PRO A 615 6.16 16.11 37.01
N THR A 616 6.76 17.00 37.80
CA THR A 616 7.74 16.66 38.82
C THR A 616 7.19 15.66 39.80
#